data_5f9772febf631329b07db583a8bf106d
#
_entry.id   5f9772febf631329b07db583a8bf106d
#
_cell.length_a   1.000
_cell.length_b   1.000
_cell.length_c   1.000
_cell.angle_alpha   90.00
_cell.angle_beta   90.00
_cell.angle_gamma   90.00
#
_symmetry.space_group_name_H-M   'P 1'
#
loop_
_entity.id
_entity.type
_entity.pdbx_description
1 polymer ?
#
loop_
_entity_poly.entity_id
_entity_poly.type
_entity_poly.pdbx_seq_one_letter_code
_entity_poly.pdbx_strand_id
1 'polypeptide(L)'
;HTPLANTVIPGLLDTANVPGVMAALDAAIAGCMRGDYSALLTGPIQKSVVNDAGIAFSGHTEYLAEKSGVEDVVMLLMTDAMRVALATTHLPLAQVSNALTQPLLERRLHILNNTLRQQFAVAQPRILVAGLNPHAGEGGHLGSEEINVIQPVCEHLRSQGMDLVGPLPADTLFTPKYLQHADAVMSMFHDQGLPVLKYSGFGQ
;
A
#
# COMPACT_ATOMS: atom_id res chain seq x y z
N HIS A 1 -1.83 22.33 -20.79
CA HIS A 1 -0.89 23.22 -20.08
C HIS A 1 -1.63 23.95 -18.95
N THR A 2 -1.11 23.85 -17.73
CA THR A 2 -1.65 24.57 -16.56
C THR A 2 -0.63 25.65 -16.18
N PRO A 3 -1.00 26.96 -16.29
CA PRO A 3 -0.07 28.03 -15.97
C PRO A 3 0.20 28.09 -14.47
N LEU A 4 1.41 28.48 -14.09
CA LEU A 4 1.79 28.83 -12.72
C LEU A 4 1.60 30.33 -12.50
N ALA A 5 1.36 30.74 -11.25
CA ALA A 5 1.16 32.14 -10.90
C ALA A 5 2.47 32.94 -11.00
N ASN A 6 3.57 32.35 -10.56
CA ASN A 6 4.88 32.97 -10.54
C ASN A 6 5.93 32.13 -11.29
N THR A 7 6.99 32.80 -11.75
CA THR A 7 8.17 32.14 -12.33
C THR A 7 8.82 31.24 -11.30
N VAL A 8 9.10 29.97 -11.69
CA VAL A 8 9.75 29.01 -10.82
C VAL A 8 11.23 29.34 -10.62
N ILE A 9 11.65 29.42 -9.39
CA ILE A 9 13.06 29.54 -8.98
C ILE A 9 13.49 28.20 -8.40
N PRO A 10 14.44 27.47 -9.02
CA PRO A 10 14.89 26.18 -8.51
C PRO A 10 15.39 26.28 -7.07
N GLY A 11 14.93 25.35 -6.21
CA GLY A 11 15.27 25.31 -4.79
C GLY A 11 14.44 26.22 -3.89
N LEU A 12 13.53 27.04 -4.46
CA LEU A 12 12.63 27.90 -3.69
C LEU A 12 11.17 27.44 -3.87
N LEU A 13 10.49 27.12 -2.77
CA LEU A 13 9.08 26.79 -2.76
C LEU A 13 8.23 28.06 -2.78
N ASP A 14 7.14 28.06 -3.56
CA ASP A 14 6.22 29.18 -3.68
C ASP A 14 4.77 28.69 -3.59
N THR A 15 4.07 29.04 -2.52
CA THR A 15 2.67 28.69 -2.27
C THR A 15 1.72 29.23 -3.34
N ALA A 16 2.05 30.34 -4.01
CA ALA A 16 1.24 30.90 -5.09
C ALA A 16 1.18 29.99 -6.33
N ASN A 17 2.15 29.12 -6.52
CA ASN A 17 2.19 28.16 -7.61
C ASN A 17 1.39 26.86 -7.32
N VAL A 18 1.04 26.61 -6.08
CA VAL A 18 0.33 25.36 -5.66
C VAL A 18 -0.98 25.15 -6.40
N PRO A 19 -1.87 26.16 -6.59
CA PRO A 19 -3.11 25.96 -7.34
C PRO A 19 -2.88 25.45 -8.76
N GLY A 20 -1.85 25.94 -9.46
CA GLY A 20 -1.48 25.47 -10.79
C GLY A 20 -0.97 24.03 -10.80
N VAL A 21 -0.17 23.64 -9.80
CA VAL A 21 0.33 22.28 -9.64
C VAL A 21 -0.83 21.31 -9.36
N MET A 22 -1.72 21.64 -8.43
CA MET A 22 -2.86 20.79 -8.08
C MET A 22 -3.87 20.69 -9.24
N ALA A 23 -4.12 21.79 -9.97
CA ALA A 23 -4.97 21.75 -11.17
C ALA A 23 -4.41 20.85 -12.26
N ALA A 24 -3.08 20.80 -12.43
CA ALA A 24 -2.44 19.87 -13.37
C ALA A 24 -2.66 18.40 -12.95
N LEU A 25 -2.52 18.11 -11.65
CA LEU A 25 -2.77 16.78 -11.10
C LEU A 25 -4.25 16.38 -11.26
N ASP A 26 -5.18 17.27 -10.92
CA ASP A 26 -6.62 17.05 -11.08
C ASP A 26 -7.01 16.77 -12.53
N ALA A 27 -6.48 17.54 -13.47
CA ALA A 27 -6.75 17.34 -14.89
C ALA A 27 -6.24 15.99 -15.41
N ALA A 28 -5.07 15.56 -14.93
CA ALA A 28 -4.49 14.26 -15.29
C ALA A 28 -5.29 13.10 -14.70
N ILE A 29 -5.69 13.18 -13.43
CA ILE A 29 -6.56 12.19 -12.77
C ILE A 29 -7.89 12.08 -13.52
N ALA A 30 -8.56 13.21 -13.77
CA ALA A 30 -9.83 13.22 -14.47
C ALA A 30 -9.72 12.65 -15.90
N GLY A 31 -8.61 12.91 -16.60
CA GLY A 31 -8.35 12.34 -17.92
C GLY A 31 -8.17 10.83 -17.89
N CYS A 32 -7.45 10.29 -16.89
CA CYS A 32 -7.35 8.85 -16.68
C CYS A 32 -8.71 8.21 -16.34
N MET A 33 -9.49 8.85 -15.48
CA MET A 33 -10.82 8.35 -15.09
C MET A 33 -11.81 8.31 -16.26
N ARG A 34 -11.70 9.22 -17.23
CA ARG A 34 -12.51 9.21 -18.46
C ARG A 34 -11.97 8.28 -19.55
N GLY A 35 -10.75 7.73 -19.38
CA GLY A 35 -10.09 6.95 -20.43
C GLY A 35 -9.42 7.79 -21.53
N ASP A 36 -9.29 9.10 -21.34
CA ASP A 36 -8.56 9.97 -22.27
C ASP A 36 -7.05 9.69 -22.22
N TYR A 37 -6.55 9.22 -21.08
CA TYR A 37 -5.16 8.83 -20.85
C TYR A 37 -5.08 7.40 -20.31
N SER A 38 -4.05 6.67 -20.73
CA SER A 38 -3.83 5.28 -20.31
C SER A 38 -3.16 5.18 -18.93
N ALA A 39 -2.47 6.21 -18.48
CA ALA A 39 -1.77 6.25 -17.21
C ALA A 39 -1.43 7.68 -16.78
N LEU A 40 -1.20 7.85 -15.49
CA LEU A 40 -0.69 9.08 -14.89
C LEU A 40 0.73 8.82 -14.37
N LEU A 41 1.69 9.64 -14.82
CA LEU A 41 3.04 9.71 -14.28
C LEU A 41 3.21 11.03 -13.55
N THR A 42 3.49 10.98 -12.25
CA THR A 42 3.67 12.16 -11.40
C THR A 42 5.14 12.43 -11.10
N GLY A 43 5.52 13.70 -11.04
CA GLY A 43 6.72 14.16 -10.36
C GLY A 43 6.52 14.26 -8.84
N PRO A 44 7.59 14.52 -8.07
CA PRO A 44 7.48 14.75 -6.64
C PRO A 44 6.73 16.05 -6.34
N ILE A 45 5.85 16.02 -5.33
CA ILE A 45 5.18 17.19 -4.78
C ILE A 45 5.62 17.36 -3.33
N GLN A 46 6.10 18.56 -2.99
CA GLN A 46 6.47 18.89 -1.60
C GLN A 46 5.20 19.11 -0.78
N LYS A 47 4.94 18.21 0.18
CA LYS A 47 3.71 18.24 0.98
C LYS A 47 3.55 19.53 1.79
N SER A 48 4.66 20.05 2.36
CA SER A 48 4.61 21.26 3.21
C SER A 48 4.08 22.46 2.43
N VAL A 49 4.57 22.74 1.23
CA VAL A 49 4.13 23.90 0.45
C VAL A 49 2.66 23.83 0.05
N VAL A 50 2.12 22.61 -0.17
CA VAL A 50 0.70 22.42 -0.47
C VAL A 50 -0.16 22.71 0.77
N ASN A 51 0.25 22.19 1.92
CA ASN A 51 -0.43 22.46 3.20
C ASN A 51 -0.30 23.93 3.61
N ASP A 52 0.84 24.57 3.39
CA ASP A 52 1.06 26.00 3.65
C ASP A 52 0.18 26.89 2.74
N ALA A 53 -0.21 26.38 1.57
CA ALA A 53 -1.18 27.05 0.68
C ALA A 53 -2.64 26.80 1.11
N GLY A 54 -2.89 26.12 2.24
CA GLY A 54 -4.22 25.85 2.78
C GLY A 54 -4.94 24.65 2.17
N ILE A 55 -4.24 23.81 1.39
CA ILE A 55 -4.79 22.58 0.80
C ILE A 55 -4.32 21.39 1.62
N ALA A 56 -5.25 20.62 2.21
CA ALA A 56 -4.92 19.40 2.92
C ALA A 56 -4.34 18.35 1.95
N PHE A 57 -3.07 18.02 2.09
CA PHE A 57 -2.39 17.07 1.23
C PHE A 57 -1.47 16.17 2.04
N SER A 58 -1.88 14.92 2.23
CA SER A 58 -1.11 13.89 2.94
C SER A 58 -0.15 13.14 2.01
N GLY A 59 -0.47 13.09 0.72
CA GLY A 59 0.35 12.46 -0.32
C GLY A 59 -0.45 12.10 -1.56
N HIS A 60 0.23 11.61 -2.58
CA HIS A 60 -0.40 11.18 -3.83
C HIS A 60 -1.42 10.05 -3.61
N THR A 61 -1.13 9.08 -2.75
CA THR A 61 -1.98 7.90 -2.53
C THR A 61 -3.36 8.29 -2.04
N GLU A 62 -3.42 9.10 -1.00
CA GLU A 62 -4.67 9.56 -0.39
C GLU A 62 -5.42 10.51 -1.33
N TYR A 63 -4.68 11.40 -1.98
CA TYR A 63 -5.27 12.34 -2.95
C TYR A 63 -5.87 11.63 -4.16
N LEU A 64 -5.17 10.63 -4.71
CA LEU A 64 -5.66 9.81 -5.82
C LEU A 64 -6.89 8.99 -5.41
N ALA A 65 -6.91 8.43 -4.20
CA ALA A 65 -8.06 7.69 -3.68
C ALA A 65 -9.29 8.59 -3.59
N GLU A 66 -9.14 9.77 -2.98
CA GLU A 66 -10.23 10.77 -2.85
C GLU A 66 -10.79 11.16 -4.22
N LYS A 67 -9.91 11.55 -5.17
CA LYS A 67 -10.29 12.00 -6.50
C LYS A 67 -10.88 10.90 -7.39
N SER A 68 -10.52 9.64 -7.13
CA SER A 68 -11.09 8.49 -7.85
C SER A 68 -12.37 7.95 -7.18
N GLY A 69 -12.76 8.46 -6.02
CA GLY A 69 -13.94 8.03 -5.30
C GLY A 69 -13.83 6.62 -4.72
N VAL A 70 -12.60 6.15 -4.41
CA VAL A 70 -12.37 4.86 -3.76
C VAL A 70 -12.09 5.06 -2.28
N GLU A 71 -12.75 4.26 -1.44
CA GLU A 71 -12.62 4.36 0.01
C GLU A 71 -11.33 3.73 0.52
N ASP A 72 -10.87 2.66 -0.15
CA ASP A 72 -9.74 1.86 0.30
C ASP A 72 -8.72 1.64 -0.82
N VAL A 73 -7.46 1.81 -0.49
CA VAL A 73 -6.32 1.54 -1.36
C VAL A 73 -5.30 0.65 -0.65
N VAL A 74 -4.58 -0.16 -1.41
CA VAL A 74 -3.48 -0.98 -0.90
C VAL A 74 -2.17 -0.45 -1.46
N MET A 75 -1.24 -0.11 -0.59
CA MET A 75 0.12 0.18 -1.00
C MET A 75 0.82 -1.13 -1.37
N LEU A 76 1.18 -1.29 -2.63
CA LEU A 76 1.90 -2.43 -3.18
C LEU A 76 3.24 -1.95 -3.73
N LEU A 77 4.34 -2.46 -3.19
CA LEU A 77 5.69 -2.22 -3.69
C LEU A 77 6.24 -3.51 -4.27
N MET A 78 7.04 -3.39 -5.32
CA MET A 78 7.51 -4.53 -6.08
C MET A 78 8.99 -4.40 -6.43
N THR A 79 9.66 -5.54 -6.46
CA THR A 79 10.96 -5.77 -7.10
C THR A 79 10.83 -7.01 -7.98
N ASP A 80 11.86 -7.36 -8.73
CA ASP A 80 11.87 -8.62 -9.49
C ASP A 80 11.76 -9.85 -8.59
N ALA A 81 12.20 -9.72 -7.32
CA ALA A 81 12.20 -10.82 -6.37
C ALA A 81 10.85 -11.02 -5.65
N MET A 82 10.07 -9.97 -5.43
CA MET A 82 8.85 -10.07 -4.62
C MET A 82 7.91 -8.88 -4.77
N ARG A 83 6.64 -9.08 -4.40
CA ARG A 83 5.62 -8.05 -4.22
C ARG A 83 5.21 -8.00 -2.76
N VAL A 84 5.23 -6.81 -2.16
CA VAL A 84 4.85 -6.61 -0.76
C VAL A 84 3.72 -5.59 -0.66
N ALA A 85 2.59 -6.03 -0.15
CA ALA A 85 1.43 -5.21 0.17
C ALA A 85 1.39 -4.90 1.67
N LEU A 86 0.82 -3.77 2.04
CA LEU A 86 0.72 -3.30 3.41
C LEU A 86 -0.73 -3.26 3.89
N ALA A 87 -1.01 -3.90 5.02
CA ALA A 87 -2.31 -3.80 5.69
C ALA A 87 -2.49 -2.41 6.33
N THR A 88 -1.46 -1.93 7.02
CA THR A 88 -1.39 -0.55 7.52
C THR A 88 -0.16 0.15 6.94
N THR A 89 -0.25 1.47 6.71
CA THR A 89 0.81 2.24 6.04
C THR A 89 1.58 3.13 7.03
N HIS A 90 1.38 4.44 6.99
CA HIS A 90 2.16 5.44 7.71
C HIS A 90 1.59 5.73 9.11
N LEU A 91 1.52 4.71 9.96
CA LEU A 91 1.10 4.83 11.36
C LEU A 91 2.30 4.75 12.30
N PRO A 92 2.26 5.46 13.43
CA PRO A 92 3.16 5.17 14.55
C PRO A 92 3.05 3.69 14.95
N LEU A 93 4.17 3.03 15.22
CA LEU A 93 4.19 1.59 15.54
C LEU A 93 3.23 1.22 16.67
N ALA A 94 3.14 2.06 17.70
CA ALA A 94 2.22 1.86 18.83
C ALA A 94 0.72 1.87 18.44
N GLN A 95 0.36 2.36 17.26
CA GLN A 95 -1.02 2.41 16.78
C GLN A 95 -1.37 1.24 15.85
N VAL A 96 -0.39 0.49 15.39
CA VAL A 96 -0.59 -0.57 14.37
C VAL A 96 -1.53 -1.66 14.87
N SER A 97 -1.32 -2.17 16.08
CA SER A 97 -2.16 -3.22 16.67
C SER A 97 -3.64 -2.77 16.73
N ASN A 98 -3.90 -1.56 17.21
CA ASN A 98 -5.27 -1.03 17.31
C ASN A 98 -5.91 -0.75 15.94
N ALA A 99 -5.11 -0.38 14.94
CA ALA A 99 -5.59 -0.11 13.58
C ALA A 99 -5.88 -1.40 12.81
N LEU A 100 -5.21 -2.50 13.15
CA LEU A 100 -5.35 -3.80 12.48
C LEU A 100 -6.64 -4.48 12.95
N THR A 101 -7.71 -4.32 12.19
CA THR A 101 -9.01 -4.94 12.45
C THR A 101 -9.35 -5.98 11.39
N GLN A 102 -10.26 -6.92 11.71
CA GLN A 102 -10.72 -7.91 10.74
C GLN A 102 -11.28 -7.26 9.46
N PRO A 103 -12.20 -6.27 9.53
CA PRO A 103 -12.71 -5.62 8.32
C PRO A 103 -11.64 -4.92 7.49
N LEU A 104 -10.62 -4.30 8.12
CA LEU A 104 -9.53 -3.68 7.41
C LEU A 104 -8.72 -4.73 6.64
N LEU A 105 -8.26 -5.78 7.32
CA LEU A 105 -7.42 -6.80 6.71
C LEU A 105 -8.15 -7.55 5.60
N GLU A 106 -9.43 -7.86 5.79
CA GLU A 106 -10.29 -8.50 4.79
C GLU A 106 -10.37 -7.65 3.52
N ARG A 107 -10.69 -6.35 3.65
CA ARG A 107 -10.73 -5.43 2.49
C ARG A 107 -9.39 -5.34 1.78
N ARG A 108 -8.27 -5.24 2.52
CA ARG A 108 -6.92 -5.18 1.94
C ARG A 108 -6.58 -6.45 1.15
N LEU A 109 -6.91 -7.62 1.67
CA LEU A 109 -6.67 -8.90 1.00
C LEU A 109 -7.55 -9.06 -0.25
N HIS A 110 -8.81 -8.61 -0.22
CA HIS A 110 -9.67 -8.59 -1.40
C HIS A 110 -9.11 -7.68 -2.50
N ILE A 111 -8.70 -6.46 -2.17
CA ILE A 111 -8.10 -5.51 -3.13
C ILE A 111 -6.84 -6.12 -3.72
N LEU A 112 -5.93 -6.65 -2.90
CA LEU A 112 -4.69 -7.28 -3.37
C LEU A 112 -4.98 -8.46 -4.31
N ASN A 113 -5.83 -9.39 -3.90
CA ASN A 113 -6.19 -10.56 -4.70
C ASN A 113 -6.78 -10.17 -6.05
N ASN A 114 -7.73 -9.23 -6.06
CA ASN A 114 -8.36 -8.76 -7.29
C ASN A 114 -7.37 -8.03 -8.19
N THR A 115 -6.48 -7.21 -7.63
CA THR A 115 -5.42 -6.53 -8.38
C THR A 115 -4.46 -7.53 -9.03
N LEU A 116 -4.01 -8.55 -8.29
CA LEU A 116 -3.14 -9.59 -8.83
C LEU A 116 -3.80 -10.34 -10.00
N ARG A 117 -5.09 -10.60 -9.90
CA ARG A 117 -5.85 -11.27 -10.97
C ARG A 117 -6.04 -10.37 -12.20
N GLN A 118 -6.43 -9.13 -12.00
CA GLN A 118 -6.87 -8.24 -13.09
C GLN A 118 -5.71 -7.48 -13.74
N GLN A 119 -4.72 -7.05 -12.94
CA GLN A 119 -3.63 -6.20 -13.43
C GLN A 119 -2.34 -6.98 -13.67
N PHE A 120 -2.14 -8.09 -12.95
CA PHE A 120 -0.94 -8.93 -13.06
C PHE A 120 -1.21 -10.27 -13.76
N ALA A 121 -2.44 -10.51 -14.20
CA ALA A 121 -2.86 -11.73 -14.90
C ALA A 121 -2.56 -13.04 -14.14
N VAL A 122 -2.51 -13.00 -12.81
CA VAL A 122 -2.35 -14.18 -11.96
C VAL A 122 -3.72 -14.82 -11.73
N ALA A 123 -3.98 -15.96 -12.34
CA ALA A 123 -5.32 -16.58 -12.31
C ALA A 123 -5.77 -16.94 -10.88
N GLN A 124 -4.86 -17.47 -10.07
CA GLN A 124 -5.10 -17.85 -8.68
C GLN A 124 -3.94 -17.38 -7.80
N PRO A 125 -4.00 -16.13 -7.30
CA PRO A 125 -2.92 -15.55 -6.52
C PRO A 125 -2.70 -16.32 -5.22
N ARG A 126 -1.45 -16.71 -4.96
CA ARG A 126 -1.01 -17.21 -3.65
C ARG A 126 -0.40 -16.07 -2.86
N ILE A 127 -1.06 -15.70 -1.75
CA ILE A 127 -0.66 -14.58 -0.90
C ILE A 127 -0.17 -15.12 0.44
N LEU A 128 1.07 -14.80 0.78
CA LEU A 128 1.59 -15.03 2.12
C LEU A 128 1.12 -13.92 3.05
N VAL A 129 0.58 -14.27 4.20
CA VAL A 129 0.10 -13.31 5.20
C VAL A 129 1.03 -13.37 6.41
N ALA A 130 1.70 -12.26 6.72
CA ALA A 130 2.56 -12.16 7.89
C ALA A 130 1.72 -12.10 9.17
N GLY A 131 2.25 -12.61 10.28
CA GLY A 131 1.77 -12.25 11.61
C GLY A 131 2.16 -10.83 11.95
N LEU A 132 1.54 -10.23 12.95
CA LEU A 132 1.93 -8.92 13.49
C LEU A 132 3.08 -9.07 14.48
N ASN A 133 2.95 -10.05 15.36
CA ASN A 133 3.84 -10.27 16.51
C ASN A 133 5.02 -11.21 16.17
N PRO A 134 6.11 -11.18 16.96
CA PRO A 134 7.17 -12.17 16.83
C PRO A 134 6.62 -13.59 16.87
N HIS A 135 7.19 -14.49 16.06
CA HIS A 135 6.76 -15.89 15.92
C HIS A 135 5.25 -16.06 15.64
N ALA A 136 4.63 -15.06 14.98
CA ALA A 136 3.18 -15.01 14.73
C ALA A 136 2.36 -15.21 16.03
N GLY A 137 2.79 -14.52 17.11
CA GLY A 137 2.10 -14.50 18.40
C GLY A 137 2.33 -15.73 19.28
N GLU A 138 3.05 -16.76 18.80
CA GLU A 138 3.38 -17.99 19.55
C GLU A 138 2.19 -18.55 20.36
N GLY A 139 1.07 -18.79 19.68
CA GLY A 139 -0.15 -19.31 20.30
C GLY A 139 -0.83 -18.34 21.27
N GLY A 140 -0.55 -17.04 21.18
CA GLY A 140 -1.11 -15.99 22.04
C GLY A 140 -0.18 -15.56 23.18
N HIS A 141 0.99 -16.17 23.32
CA HIS A 141 1.95 -15.82 24.38
C HIS A 141 2.68 -14.49 24.08
N LEU A 142 2.80 -14.12 22.81
CA LEU A 142 3.48 -12.90 22.35
C LEU A 142 2.53 -11.89 21.70
N GLY A 143 1.26 -11.96 21.98
CA GLY A 143 0.22 -11.12 21.40
C GLY A 143 -0.95 -11.97 20.90
N SER A 144 -2.10 -11.35 20.74
CA SER A 144 -3.34 -12.06 20.39
C SER A 144 -3.93 -11.64 19.03
N GLU A 145 -3.27 -10.74 18.32
CA GLU A 145 -3.76 -10.20 17.04
C GLU A 145 -3.86 -11.28 15.97
N GLU A 146 -2.97 -12.26 15.99
CA GLU A 146 -3.04 -13.42 15.10
C GLU A 146 -4.31 -14.21 15.34
N ILE A 147 -4.62 -14.52 16.62
CA ILE A 147 -5.79 -15.32 17.02
C ILE A 147 -7.08 -14.53 16.80
N ASN A 148 -7.09 -13.23 17.15
CA ASN A 148 -8.31 -12.45 17.19
C ASN A 148 -8.63 -11.78 15.85
N VAL A 149 -7.63 -11.54 14.99
CA VAL A 149 -7.79 -10.78 13.75
C VAL A 149 -7.29 -11.56 12.53
N ILE A 150 -5.99 -11.91 12.48
CA ILE A 150 -5.36 -12.35 11.23
C ILE A 150 -5.83 -13.74 10.83
N GLN A 151 -5.82 -14.69 11.77
CA GLN A 151 -6.22 -16.07 11.51
C GLN A 151 -7.70 -16.18 11.11
N PRO A 152 -8.66 -15.56 11.83
CA PRO A 152 -10.08 -15.61 11.43
C PRO A 152 -10.32 -15.06 10.03
N VAL A 153 -9.67 -13.95 9.65
CA VAL A 153 -9.78 -13.39 8.31
C VAL A 153 -9.20 -14.33 7.26
N CYS A 154 -8.02 -14.90 7.51
CA CYS A 154 -7.42 -15.87 6.60
C CYS A 154 -8.32 -17.12 6.42
N GLU A 155 -8.89 -17.65 7.47
CA GLU A 155 -9.79 -18.81 7.41
C GLU A 155 -11.07 -18.49 6.63
N HIS A 156 -11.67 -17.33 6.90
CA HIS A 156 -12.85 -16.84 6.20
C HIS A 156 -12.60 -16.71 4.69
N LEU A 157 -11.53 -16.03 4.30
CA LEU A 157 -11.21 -15.82 2.89
C LEU A 157 -10.76 -17.10 2.16
N ARG A 158 -10.09 -18.03 2.85
CA ARG A 158 -9.83 -19.38 2.29
C ARG A 158 -11.11 -20.14 2.00
N SER A 159 -12.12 -20.03 2.87
CA SER A 159 -13.44 -20.67 2.62
C SER A 159 -14.14 -20.08 1.38
N GLN A 160 -13.78 -18.86 0.99
CA GLN A 160 -14.24 -18.20 -0.24
C GLN A 160 -13.35 -18.51 -1.46
N GLY A 161 -12.32 -19.33 -1.33
CA GLY A 161 -11.47 -19.78 -2.42
C GLY A 161 -10.20 -18.98 -2.65
N MET A 162 -9.79 -18.07 -1.74
CA MET A 162 -8.48 -17.44 -1.81
C MET A 162 -7.36 -18.38 -1.35
N ASP A 163 -6.23 -18.39 -2.08
CA ASP A 163 -5.03 -19.13 -1.66
C ASP A 163 -4.17 -18.24 -0.75
N LEU A 164 -4.48 -18.29 0.55
CA LEU A 164 -3.77 -17.57 1.60
C LEU A 164 -2.93 -18.53 2.43
N VAL A 165 -1.67 -18.20 2.67
CA VAL A 165 -0.76 -18.97 3.54
C VAL A 165 -0.35 -18.08 4.71
N GLY A 166 -0.75 -18.44 5.91
CA GLY A 166 -0.46 -17.67 7.12
C GLY A 166 -1.61 -17.71 8.14
N PRO A 167 -1.48 -16.96 9.26
CA PRO A 167 -0.36 -16.06 9.56
C PRO A 167 0.99 -16.79 9.72
N LEU A 168 2.04 -16.24 9.11
CA LEU A 168 3.40 -16.76 9.19
C LEU A 168 4.31 -15.81 10.00
N PRO A 169 5.29 -16.32 10.76
CA PRO A 169 6.31 -15.47 11.35
C PRO A 169 7.06 -14.67 10.29
N ALA A 170 7.17 -13.34 10.45
CA ALA A 170 7.77 -12.46 9.46
C ALA A 170 9.27 -12.72 9.26
N ASP A 171 9.98 -13.18 10.28
CA ASP A 171 11.40 -13.54 10.24
C ASP A 171 11.69 -14.73 9.31
N THR A 172 10.74 -15.62 9.12
CA THR A 172 10.88 -16.81 8.27
C THR A 172 10.13 -16.70 6.95
N LEU A 173 9.07 -15.89 6.88
CA LEU A 173 8.22 -15.72 5.71
C LEU A 173 9.01 -15.25 4.49
N PHE A 174 9.96 -14.33 4.67
CA PHE A 174 10.77 -13.77 3.59
C PHE A 174 11.94 -14.67 3.13
N THR A 175 11.88 -15.95 3.43
CA THR A 175 12.89 -16.91 2.94
C THR A 175 12.51 -17.48 1.57
N PRO A 176 13.49 -17.96 0.75
CA PRO A 176 13.19 -18.55 -0.56
C PRO A 176 12.18 -19.69 -0.50
N LYS A 177 12.16 -20.44 0.60
CA LYS A 177 11.21 -21.56 0.82
C LYS A 177 9.75 -21.12 0.62
N TYR A 178 9.40 -19.91 1.06
CA TYR A 178 8.05 -19.39 0.94
C TYR A 178 7.88 -18.51 -0.31
N LEU A 179 8.84 -17.60 -0.56
CA LEU A 179 8.73 -16.60 -1.62
C LEU A 179 8.66 -17.21 -3.02
N GLN A 180 9.39 -18.31 -3.29
CA GLN A 180 9.42 -18.95 -4.61
C GLN A 180 8.05 -19.48 -5.08
N HIS A 181 7.09 -19.60 -4.18
CA HIS A 181 5.74 -20.11 -4.46
C HIS A 181 4.66 -19.07 -4.18
N ALA A 182 5.03 -17.81 -4.00
CA ALA A 182 4.12 -16.74 -3.64
C ALA A 182 4.05 -15.68 -4.73
N ASP A 183 2.86 -15.15 -4.97
CA ASP A 183 2.65 -14.03 -5.87
C ASP A 183 2.77 -12.68 -5.16
N ALA A 184 2.44 -12.63 -3.87
CA ALA A 184 2.62 -11.45 -3.02
C ALA A 184 2.69 -11.82 -1.54
N VAL A 185 3.20 -10.86 -0.76
CA VAL A 185 3.20 -10.89 0.71
C VAL A 185 2.31 -9.76 1.22
N MET A 186 1.40 -10.06 2.15
CA MET A 186 0.67 -9.06 2.94
C MET A 186 1.41 -8.87 4.26
N SER A 187 2.08 -7.73 4.43
CA SER A 187 2.70 -7.30 5.68
C SER A 187 1.71 -6.48 6.51
N MET A 188 1.78 -6.60 7.83
CA MET A 188 0.86 -5.89 8.73
C MET A 188 1.20 -4.42 8.87
N PHE A 189 2.48 -4.04 8.77
CA PHE A 189 2.94 -2.65 8.84
C PHE A 189 4.15 -2.40 7.95
N HIS A 190 4.44 -1.12 7.73
CA HIS A 190 5.44 -0.61 6.77
C HIS A 190 6.82 -1.26 6.96
N ASP A 191 7.40 -1.16 8.15
CA ASP A 191 8.78 -1.62 8.39
C ASP A 191 8.89 -3.14 8.61
N GLN A 192 7.79 -3.88 8.54
CA GLN A 192 7.82 -5.34 8.53
C GLN A 192 8.26 -5.90 7.16
N GLY A 193 7.79 -5.32 6.08
CA GLY A 193 8.04 -5.83 4.73
C GLY A 193 9.01 -5.00 3.90
N LEU A 194 9.00 -3.68 4.03
CA LEU A 194 9.76 -2.81 3.14
C LEU A 194 11.28 -2.87 3.30
N PRO A 195 11.88 -3.07 4.49
CA PRO A 195 13.32 -3.26 4.59
C PRO A 195 13.82 -4.44 3.78
N VAL A 196 13.10 -5.58 3.82
CA VAL A 196 13.46 -6.78 3.04
C VAL A 196 13.29 -6.54 1.56
N LEU A 197 12.18 -5.94 1.14
CA LEU A 197 11.94 -5.63 -0.26
C LEU A 197 13.00 -4.68 -0.82
N LYS A 198 13.33 -3.61 -0.09
CA LYS A 198 14.37 -2.65 -0.52
C LYS A 198 15.76 -3.28 -0.57
N TYR A 199 16.09 -4.13 0.39
CA TYR A 199 17.36 -4.86 0.37
C TYR A 199 17.47 -5.78 -0.86
N SER A 200 16.37 -6.41 -1.26
CA SER A 200 16.37 -7.35 -2.39
C SER A 200 16.42 -6.70 -3.78
N GLY A 201 16.06 -5.43 -3.92
CA GLY A 201 15.92 -4.85 -5.26
C GLY A 201 16.13 -3.35 -5.41
N PHE A 202 16.34 -2.58 -4.33
CA PHE A 202 16.63 -1.16 -4.42
C PHE A 202 18.15 -0.94 -4.55
N GLY A 203 18.59 -0.54 -5.73
CA GLY A 203 20.01 -0.25 -6.01
C GLY A 203 20.63 -1.19 -7.04
N GLN A 204 19.83 -1.97 -7.75
CA GLN A 204 20.25 -2.68 -8.96
C GLN A 204 19.83 -1.91 -10.20
#